data_6a2fccfd11c6447d4bc1d3877a748dff
#
_entry.id   6a2fccfd11c6447d4bc1d3877a748dff
#
_cell.length_a   1.000
_cell.length_b   1.000
_cell.length_c   1.000
_cell.angle_alpha   90.00
_cell.angle_beta   90.00
_cell.angle_gamma   90.00
#
_symmetry.space_group_name_H-M   'P 1'
#
loop_
_entity.id
_entity.type
_entity.pdbx_description
1 polymer ?
#
loop_
_entity_poly.entity_id
_entity_poly.type
_entity_poly.pdbx_seq_one_letter_code
_entity_poly.pdbx_strand_id
1 'polypeptide(L)'
;NTIDESLRANLIALRYKPSASELVDHYILECTKENKEQAKNRFFVQGDPGAILVIEFAREDREEIKAITDKVEAEMRAVGLGYHFPVLYGEDSKKIWTLRKAGLGLLSNLPGDAKAVPVIEDTAVDVNDLPAFIRDFNEILKKHGLYSVHYAHAGSGEIHLRPIINLKTKEGNALFRTIAEEIATLVKKYNGSLSGEHGDGRLRGEFIRQMVGEKNYQLLKDLKQTWDPQHIFNPNKIVDTPPMDTMLRYIPGQQTPAFQTIFRFHNQDILQHAEQCNGSGDCRKTHLSGGTMCPSFMASRDEKDTTRARANILREFLTHSNKTNRFDHKEIYEVMELCLSCKGCKSECPSNVDVAKLKAEFLQHYYDANGVPFRSKLIGNYSRLSGLGALVPSLYNFAVKNSFTGSLIKQIAGFNTKRSLPTLYKTTLKAWFKNHTAHANAGSKGKVYLFCDEFTNYNDTEIGITTVNLLEKLGYSVSIPKHMDSGRAWLSKGLIRKG
;
A
#
# COMPACT_ATOMS: atom_id res chain seq x y z
N ASN A 1 9.11 16.02 -22.04
CA ASN A 1 9.04 14.71 -22.71
C ASN A 1 9.96 13.69 -22.06
N THR A 2 11.16 14.10 -21.54
CA THR A 2 12.17 13.22 -20.96
C THR A 2 12.61 13.70 -19.57
N ILE A 3 13.30 12.84 -18.83
CA ILE A 3 13.93 13.19 -17.54
C ILE A 3 14.98 14.30 -17.75
N ASP A 4 15.82 14.21 -18.79
CA ASP A 4 16.83 15.24 -19.10
C ASP A 4 16.19 16.61 -19.34
N GLU A 5 15.10 16.67 -20.11
CA GLU A 5 14.34 17.92 -20.30
C GLU A 5 13.82 18.49 -18.98
N SER A 6 13.29 17.62 -18.09
CA SER A 6 12.78 18.05 -16.79
C SER A 6 13.90 18.61 -15.91
N LEU A 7 15.09 18.01 -15.91
CA LEU A 7 16.23 18.50 -15.15
C LEU A 7 16.77 19.83 -15.68
N ARG A 8 16.76 20.02 -17.00
CA ARG A 8 17.10 21.33 -17.62
C ARG A 8 16.05 22.39 -17.30
N ALA A 9 14.77 22.01 -17.30
CA ALA A 9 13.68 22.89 -16.89
C ALA A 9 13.80 23.30 -15.41
N ASN A 10 14.24 22.37 -14.53
CA ASN A 10 14.53 22.66 -13.14
C ASN A 10 15.53 23.82 -12.99
N LEU A 11 16.62 23.84 -13.78
CA LEU A 11 17.62 24.93 -13.74
C LEU A 11 17.00 26.30 -14.10
N ILE A 12 16.03 26.32 -15.01
CA ILE A 12 15.29 27.56 -15.33
C ILE A 12 14.44 27.98 -14.13
N ALA A 13 13.67 27.05 -13.57
CA ALA A 13 12.78 27.34 -12.43
C ALA A 13 13.53 27.90 -11.22
N LEU A 14 14.71 27.35 -10.93
CA LEU A 14 15.54 27.76 -9.77
C LEU A 14 15.99 29.22 -9.81
N ARG A 15 16.09 29.84 -10.99
CA ARG A 15 16.40 31.27 -11.12
C ARG A 15 15.32 32.16 -10.49
N TYR A 16 14.10 31.63 -10.39
CA TYR A 16 12.94 32.33 -9.80
C TYR A 16 12.69 31.98 -8.33
N LYS A 17 13.63 31.24 -7.69
CA LYS A 17 13.62 30.90 -6.24
C LYS A 17 12.29 30.25 -5.82
N PRO A 18 11.95 29.06 -6.35
CA PRO A 18 10.80 28.30 -5.90
C PRO A 18 10.99 27.82 -4.46
N SER A 19 9.89 27.57 -3.76
CA SER A 19 9.88 26.94 -2.43
C SER A 19 10.21 25.45 -2.51
N ALA A 20 9.83 24.81 -3.63
CA ALA A 20 10.16 23.42 -3.93
C ALA A 20 10.24 23.21 -5.44
N SER A 21 11.07 22.25 -5.86
CA SER A 21 11.10 21.73 -7.22
C SER A 21 11.36 20.22 -7.17
N GLU A 22 10.33 19.44 -7.54
CA GLU A 22 10.25 17.99 -7.34
C GLU A 22 10.05 17.27 -8.67
N LEU A 23 10.83 16.23 -8.92
CA LEU A 23 10.71 15.41 -10.12
C LEU A 23 9.96 14.11 -9.81
N VAL A 24 9.04 13.74 -10.70
CA VAL A 24 8.35 12.43 -10.70
C VAL A 24 8.40 11.86 -12.11
N ASP A 25 8.94 10.66 -12.26
CA ASP A 25 9.10 10.04 -13.57
C ASP A 25 7.86 9.26 -14.06
N HIS A 26 7.94 8.80 -15.30
CA HIS A 26 6.92 8.02 -15.97
C HIS A 26 6.51 6.75 -15.19
N TYR A 27 7.47 6.02 -14.60
CA TYR A 27 7.17 4.76 -13.89
C TYR A 27 6.27 4.98 -12.67
N ILE A 28 6.53 6.03 -11.90
CA ILE A 28 5.68 6.40 -10.78
C ILE A 28 4.31 6.82 -11.29
N LEU A 29 4.26 7.63 -12.36
CA LEU A 29 3.00 8.06 -12.94
C LEU A 29 2.16 6.86 -13.44
N GLU A 30 2.77 5.83 -14.03
CA GLU A 30 2.07 4.61 -14.43
C GLU A 30 1.47 3.87 -13.22
N CYS A 31 2.26 3.69 -12.15
CA CYS A 31 1.76 3.05 -10.93
C CYS A 31 0.55 3.78 -10.32
N THR A 32 0.40 5.09 -10.54
CA THR A 32 -0.75 5.86 -10.05
C THR A 32 -2.05 5.57 -10.81
N LYS A 33 -2.00 5.07 -12.05
CA LYS A 33 -3.19 4.75 -12.87
C LYS A 33 -4.03 3.64 -12.23
N GLU A 34 -3.37 2.63 -11.67
CA GLU A 34 -4.04 1.48 -11.07
C GLU A 34 -4.46 1.68 -9.60
N ASN A 35 -3.91 2.68 -8.93
CA ASN A 35 -4.27 2.99 -7.55
C ASN A 35 -5.49 3.92 -7.52
N LYS A 36 -6.62 3.44 -6.96
CA LYS A 36 -7.92 4.14 -6.96
C LYS A 36 -7.87 5.54 -6.35
N GLU A 37 -7.08 5.74 -5.31
CA GLU A 37 -6.95 7.05 -4.66
C GLU A 37 -6.05 7.98 -5.47
N GLN A 38 -4.93 7.46 -5.97
CA GLN A 38 -3.98 8.29 -6.72
C GLN A 38 -4.45 8.58 -8.15
N ALA A 39 -5.26 7.72 -8.75
CA ALA A 39 -5.86 7.96 -10.06
C ALA A 39 -6.69 9.27 -10.08
N LYS A 40 -7.36 9.61 -8.97
CA LYS A 40 -8.11 10.87 -8.83
C LYS A 40 -7.18 12.11 -8.77
N ASN A 41 -5.97 11.92 -8.26
CA ASN A 41 -4.97 12.97 -8.09
C ASN A 41 -4.20 13.26 -9.39
N ARG A 42 -4.44 12.51 -10.48
CA ARG A 42 -3.80 12.69 -11.80
C ARG A 42 -4.45 13.76 -12.68
N PHE A 43 -5.47 14.46 -12.22
CA PHE A 43 -6.28 15.40 -13.01
C PHE A 43 -5.46 16.46 -13.77
N PHE A 44 -4.27 16.79 -13.28
CA PHE A 44 -3.35 17.77 -13.86
C PHE A 44 -2.38 17.16 -14.90
N VAL A 45 -2.30 15.83 -15.02
CA VAL A 45 -1.40 15.16 -15.97
C VAL A 45 -2.08 15.08 -17.33
N GLN A 46 -1.47 15.71 -18.35
CA GLN A 46 -1.94 15.67 -19.73
C GLN A 46 -1.01 14.82 -20.59
N GLY A 47 -1.58 13.97 -21.43
CA GLY A 47 -0.82 13.05 -22.28
C GLY A 47 -0.08 11.97 -21.52
N ASP A 48 1.08 11.57 -22.03
CA ASP A 48 1.94 10.54 -21.43
C ASP A 48 3.37 11.09 -21.25
N PRO A 49 3.60 11.91 -20.21
CA PRO A 49 4.91 12.53 -19.98
C PRO A 49 5.95 11.51 -19.52
N GLY A 50 7.19 11.64 -20.01
CA GLY A 50 8.34 10.88 -19.50
C GLY A 50 8.72 11.27 -18.07
N ALA A 51 8.42 12.51 -17.68
CA ALA A 51 8.50 12.99 -16.31
C ALA A 51 7.65 14.26 -16.13
N ILE A 52 7.29 14.56 -14.89
CA ILE A 52 6.73 15.86 -14.49
C ILE A 52 7.65 16.54 -13.49
N LEU A 53 7.68 17.87 -13.54
CA LEU A 53 8.34 18.71 -12.55
C LEU A 53 7.29 19.50 -11.78
N VAL A 54 7.20 19.28 -10.48
CA VAL A 54 6.31 20.01 -9.57
C VAL A 54 7.10 21.18 -8.99
N ILE A 55 6.77 22.40 -9.40
CA ILE A 55 7.45 23.62 -8.96
C ILE A 55 6.48 24.40 -8.07
N GLU A 56 6.86 24.68 -6.83
CA GLU A 56 6.04 25.42 -5.89
C GLU A 56 6.62 26.80 -5.64
N PHE A 57 5.74 27.82 -5.70
CA PHE A 57 6.06 29.20 -5.30
C PHE A 57 5.16 29.62 -4.15
N ALA A 58 5.76 30.12 -3.08
CA ALA A 58 5.06 30.78 -1.96
C ALA A 58 5.43 32.26 -1.97
N ARG A 59 4.43 33.15 -2.12
CA ARG A 59 4.59 34.61 -2.14
C ARG A 59 3.46 35.27 -1.37
N GLU A 60 3.55 36.56 -1.17
CA GLU A 60 2.56 37.36 -0.41
C GLU A 60 1.20 37.37 -1.10
N ASP A 61 1.17 37.44 -2.41
CA ASP A 61 -0.07 37.49 -3.18
C ASP A 61 -0.07 36.61 -4.45
N ARG A 62 -1.27 36.42 -5.02
CA ARG A 62 -1.46 35.60 -6.22
C ARG A 62 -0.99 36.25 -7.51
N GLU A 63 -0.96 37.55 -7.56
CA GLU A 63 -0.52 38.31 -8.73
C GLU A 63 0.98 38.14 -8.94
N GLU A 64 1.76 38.19 -7.86
CA GLU A 64 3.17 37.93 -7.89
C GLU A 64 3.44 36.45 -8.34
N ILE A 65 2.69 35.50 -7.79
CA ILE A 65 2.83 34.09 -8.20
C ILE A 65 2.54 33.95 -9.69
N LYS A 66 1.44 34.55 -10.17
CA LYS A 66 1.09 34.49 -11.58
C LYS A 66 2.17 35.12 -12.47
N ALA A 67 2.68 36.28 -12.12
CA ALA A 67 3.75 36.95 -12.86
C ALA A 67 5.05 36.09 -12.94
N ILE A 68 5.39 35.38 -11.86
CA ILE A 68 6.54 34.47 -11.83
C ILE A 68 6.26 33.25 -12.71
N THR A 69 5.10 32.60 -12.57
CA THR A 69 4.76 31.37 -13.32
C THR A 69 4.67 31.68 -14.83
N ASP A 70 4.10 32.80 -15.23
CA ASP A 70 4.07 33.24 -16.63
C ASP A 70 5.48 33.43 -17.22
N LYS A 71 6.43 33.99 -16.46
CA LYS A 71 7.84 34.12 -16.88
C LYS A 71 8.55 32.77 -16.99
N VAL A 72 8.36 31.91 -16.01
CA VAL A 72 8.95 30.55 -16.00
C VAL A 72 8.45 29.76 -17.21
N GLU A 73 7.15 29.77 -17.47
CA GLU A 73 6.56 29.11 -18.64
C GLU A 73 7.11 29.68 -19.95
N ALA A 74 7.16 31.02 -20.08
CA ALA A 74 7.67 31.69 -21.28
C ALA A 74 9.13 31.28 -21.56
N GLU A 75 10.01 31.26 -20.56
CA GLU A 75 11.40 30.87 -20.74
C GLU A 75 11.53 29.38 -21.10
N MET A 76 10.76 28.49 -20.47
CA MET A 76 10.78 27.06 -20.78
C MET A 76 10.30 26.82 -22.21
N ARG A 77 9.23 27.48 -22.64
CA ARG A 77 8.73 27.40 -24.02
C ARG A 77 9.71 27.94 -25.05
N ALA A 78 10.41 29.03 -24.74
CA ALA A 78 11.40 29.62 -25.64
C ALA A 78 12.57 28.69 -25.97
N VAL A 79 12.89 27.75 -25.07
CA VAL A 79 13.95 26.74 -25.28
C VAL A 79 13.38 25.33 -25.58
N GLY A 80 12.09 25.22 -25.83
CA GLY A 80 11.42 23.97 -26.22
C GLY A 80 11.28 22.94 -25.10
N LEU A 81 11.27 23.37 -23.83
CA LEU A 81 11.11 22.51 -22.67
C LEU A 81 9.67 22.50 -22.16
N GLY A 82 9.11 21.30 -21.96
CA GLY A 82 7.74 21.12 -21.49
C GLY A 82 6.67 21.41 -22.54
N TYR A 83 5.45 20.91 -22.30
CA TYR A 83 4.32 21.12 -23.20
C TYR A 83 3.02 21.49 -22.47
N HIS A 84 2.96 21.27 -21.15
CA HIS A 84 1.79 21.56 -20.32
C HIS A 84 2.24 22.17 -18.99
N PHE A 85 1.66 23.34 -18.64
CA PHE A 85 2.07 24.15 -17.49
C PHE A 85 0.85 24.59 -16.66
N PRO A 86 0.16 23.64 -15.98
CA PRO A 86 -0.99 24.01 -15.16
C PRO A 86 -0.53 24.71 -13.88
N VAL A 87 -1.15 25.84 -13.54
CA VAL A 87 -0.95 26.54 -12.27
C VAL A 87 -2.12 26.24 -11.36
N LEU A 88 -1.84 25.61 -10.20
CA LEU A 88 -2.85 25.06 -9.31
C LEU A 88 -2.70 25.63 -7.90
N TYR A 89 -3.82 25.82 -7.19
CA TYR A 89 -3.87 26.47 -5.90
C TYR A 89 -4.68 25.67 -4.87
N GLY A 90 -4.39 25.88 -3.60
CA GLY A 90 -5.20 25.39 -2.48
C GLY A 90 -5.34 23.87 -2.43
N GLU A 91 -6.57 23.35 -2.45
CA GLU A 91 -6.83 21.91 -2.35
C GLU A 91 -6.27 21.09 -3.53
N ASP A 92 -6.19 21.68 -4.71
CA ASP A 92 -5.61 20.99 -5.87
C ASP A 92 -4.10 20.85 -5.74
N SER A 93 -3.41 21.85 -5.17
CA SER A 93 -1.99 21.72 -4.81
C SER A 93 -1.76 20.57 -3.82
N LYS A 94 -2.60 20.43 -2.79
CA LYS A 94 -2.51 19.31 -1.83
C LYS A 94 -2.65 17.93 -2.49
N LYS A 95 -3.48 17.81 -3.53
CA LYS A 95 -3.63 16.54 -4.28
C LYS A 95 -2.35 16.19 -5.03
N ILE A 96 -1.65 17.18 -5.60
CA ILE A 96 -0.35 16.96 -6.26
C ILE A 96 0.67 16.43 -5.25
N TRP A 97 0.81 17.08 -4.09
CA TRP A 97 1.70 16.64 -3.03
C TRP A 97 1.33 15.25 -2.49
N THR A 98 0.05 14.93 -2.43
CA THR A 98 -0.42 13.59 -2.05
C THR A 98 0.02 12.53 -3.05
N LEU A 99 -0.06 12.82 -4.36
CA LEU A 99 0.43 11.93 -5.42
C LEU A 99 1.96 11.76 -5.32
N ARG A 100 2.70 12.88 -5.20
CA ARG A 100 4.17 12.87 -5.07
C ARG A 100 4.60 12.00 -3.87
N LYS A 101 3.98 12.19 -2.71
CA LYS A 101 4.28 11.44 -1.47
C LYS A 101 3.97 9.95 -1.59
N ALA A 102 2.97 9.56 -2.37
CA ALA A 102 2.59 8.15 -2.55
C ALA A 102 3.59 7.37 -3.42
N GLY A 103 4.46 8.04 -4.20
CA GLY A 103 5.33 7.45 -5.22
C GLY A 103 6.12 6.24 -4.72
N LEU A 104 6.83 6.39 -3.59
CA LEU A 104 7.62 5.31 -3.00
C LEU A 104 6.79 4.05 -2.67
N GLY A 105 5.61 4.23 -2.10
CA GLY A 105 4.71 3.12 -1.79
C GLY A 105 4.20 2.40 -3.04
N LEU A 106 3.90 3.18 -4.08
CA LEU A 106 3.40 2.65 -5.35
C LEU A 106 4.42 1.76 -6.08
N LEU A 107 5.71 2.06 -5.97
CA LEU A 107 6.79 1.24 -6.55
C LEU A 107 6.85 -0.18 -5.98
N SER A 108 6.35 -0.39 -4.77
CA SER A 108 6.25 -1.73 -4.19
C SER A 108 5.24 -2.63 -4.92
N ASN A 109 4.34 -2.04 -5.74
CA ASN A 109 3.33 -2.76 -6.52
C ASN A 109 3.85 -3.34 -7.84
N LEU A 110 5.10 -3.10 -8.20
CA LEU A 110 5.71 -3.70 -9.39
C LEU A 110 5.57 -5.24 -9.32
N PRO A 111 4.97 -5.88 -10.34
CA PRO A 111 4.79 -7.33 -10.34
C PRO A 111 6.12 -8.07 -10.48
N GLY A 112 6.15 -9.34 -10.04
CA GLY A 112 7.35 -10.17 -10.12
C GLY A 112 8.32 -9.96 -8.96
N ASP A 113 9.50 -10.59 -9.05
CA ASP A 113 10.53 -10.62 -8.01
C ASP A 113 11.54 -9.47 -8.12
N ALA A 114 11.73 -8.92 -9.34
CA ALA A 114 12.54 -7.72 -9.52
C ALA A 114 11.81 -6.50 -8.95
N LYS A 115 12.50 -5.72 -8.14
CA LYS A 115 11.94 -4.58 -7.42
C LYS A 115 12.82 -3.34 -7.58
N ALA A 116 12.24 -2.16 -7.39
CA ALA A 116 12.94 -0.90 -7.32
C ALA A 116 13.76 -0.84 -6.02
N VAL A 117 15.03 -1.24 -6.06
CA VAL A 117 15.88 -1.36 -4.88
C VAL A 117 16.55 -0.04 -4.52
N PRO A 118 16.65 0.31 -3.21
CA PRO A 118 17.20 1.60 -2.76
C PRO A 118 18.73 1.59 -2.68
N VAL A 119 19.42 0.97 -3.64
CA VAL A 119 20.89 0.75 -3.58
C VAL A 119 21.68 2.04 -3.65
N ILE A 120 21.18 3.00 -4.40
CA ILE A 120 21.82 4.29 -4.68
C ILE A 120 20.83 5.45 -4.49
N GLU A 121 19.83 5.22 -3.69
CA GLU A 121 18.86 6.22 -3.28
C GLU A 121 19.53 7.31 -2.44
N ASP A 122 19.11 8.58 -2.62
CA ASP A 122 19.57 9.70 -1.80
C ASP A 122 20.94 10.28 -2.20
N THR A 123 21.37 10.06 -3.44
CA THR A 123 22.59 10.73 -3.94
C THR A 123 22.32 12.20 -4.21
N ALA A 124 23.28 13.05 -3.86
CA ALA A 124 23.19 14.50 -4.08
C ALA A 124 24.44 15.03 -4.79
N VAL A 125 24.24 15.91 -5.77
CA VAL A 125 25.30 16.63 -6.49
C VAL A 125 24.91 18.10 -6.60
N ASP A 126 25.84 18.96 -7.03
CA ASP A 126 25.47 20.34 -7.36
C ASP A 126 24.32 20.33 -8.38
N VAL A 127 23.33 21.17 -8.16
CA VAL A 127 22.10 21.19 -8.98
C VAL A 127 22.42 21.50 -10.45
N ASN A 128 23.48 22.27 -10.74
CA ASN A 128 23.93 22.57 -12.09
C ASN A 128 24.51 21.35 -12.80
N ASP A 129 25.09 20.43 -12.06
CA ASP A 129 25.67 19.20 -12.57
C ASP A 129 24.65 18.07 -12.70
N LEU A 130 23.46 18.22 -12.09
CA LEU A 130 22.44 17.17 -12.01
C LEU A 130 22.05 16.58 -13.39
N PRO A 131 21.84 17.37 -14.47
CA PRO A 131 21.55 16.80 -15.79
C PRO A 131 22.69 15.94 -16.34
N ALA A 132 23.95 16.36 -16.14
CA ALA A 132 25.13 15.61 -16.58
C ALA A 132 25.32 14.34 -15.75
N PHE A 133 25.18 14.45 -14.44
CA PHE A 133 25.25 13.32 -13.51
C PHE A 133 24.22 12.22 -13.89
N ILE A 134 22.98 12.59 -14.19
CA ILE A 134 21.93 11.61 -14.54
C ILE A 134 22.19 10.97 -15.90
N ARG A 135 22.76 11.69 -16.86
CA ARG A 135 23.21 11.06 -18.13
C ARG A 135 24.29 10.01 -17.88
N ASP A 136 25.36 10.36 -17.15
CA ASP A 136 26.45 9.43 -16.81
C ASP A 136 25.92 8.21 -16.03
N PHE A 137 25.02 8.45 -15.08
CA PHE A 137 24.33 7.42 -14.31
C PHE A 137 23.54 6.46 -15.20
N ASN A 138 22.76 6.97 -16.13
CA ASN A 138 21.95 6.15 -17.03
C ASN A 138 22.83 5.32 -17.99
N GLU A 139 24.00 5.81 -18.40
CA GLU A 139 24.96 5.03 -19.18
C GLU A 139 25.55 3.87 -18.36
N ILE A 140 25.79 4.05 -17.06
CA ILE A 140 26.19 2.94 -16.17
C ILE A 140 25.10 1.89 -16.12
N LEU A 141 23.85 2.27 -15.90
CA LEU A 141 22.74 1.31 -15.85
C LEU A 141 22.56 0.58 -17.18
N LYS A 142 22.63 1.29 -18.30
CA LYS A 142 22.52 0.72 -19.64
C LYS A 142 23.60 -0.32 -19.92
N LYS A 143 24.85 -0.10 -19.48
CA LYS A 143 25.97 -1.07 -19.55
C LYS A 143 25.58 -2.40 -18.89
N HIS A 144 24.78 -2.36 -17.82
CA HIS A 144 24.30 -3.53 -17.08
C HIS A 144 22.93 -4.02 -17.49
N GLY A 145 22.32 -3.47 -18.57
CA GLY A 145 20.98 -3.83 -19.02
C GLY A 145 19.86 -3.46 -18.05
N LEU A 146 20.09 -2.46 -17.20
CA LEU A 146 19.16 -1.99 -16.18
C LEU A 146 18.49 -0.68 -16.58
N TYR A 147 17.36 -0.41 -15.94
CA TYR A 147 16.74 0.91 -15.87
C TYR A 147 16.43 1.27 -14.41
N SER A 148 16.26 2.55 -14.15
CA SER A 148 15.95 3.07 -12.82
C SER A 148 14.66 3.86 -12.83
N VAL A 149 13.97 3.82 -11.70
CA VAL A 149 12.96 4.81 -11.38
C VAL A 149 13.65 6.06 -10.83
N HIS A 150 13.19 7.23 -11.26
CA HIS A 150 13.74 8.52 -10.86
C HIS A 150 12.65 9.35 -10.18
N TYR A 151 12.90 9.76 -8.97
CA TYR A 151 12.16 10.84 -8.33
C TYR A 151 13.16 11.65 -7.49
N ALA A 152 12.93 12.94 -7.34
CA ALA A 152 13.98 13.81 -6.82
C ALA A 152 13.43 15.02 -6.12
N HIS A 153 14.16 15.47 -5.11
CA HIS A 153 14.21 16.85 -4.67
C HIS A 153 15.08 17.64 -5.63
N ALA A 154 14.60 17.80 -6.88
CA ALA A 154 15.40 18.32 -7.97
C ALA A 154 15.94 19.72 -7.70
N GLY A 155 15.23 20.51 -6.87
CA GLY A 155 15.66 21.85 -6.46
C GLY A 155 16.90 21.89 -5.60
N SER A 156 17.23 20.81 -4.90
CA SER A 156 18.43 20.68 -4.04
C SER A 156 19.55 19.86 -4.67
N GLY A 157 19.36 19.31 -5.86
CA GLY A 157 20.34 18.42 -6.50
C GLY A 157 20.33 17.00 -5.95
N GLU A 158 19.35 16.66 -5.10
CA GLU A 158 19.18 15.34 -4.53
C GLU A 158 18.24 14.48 -5.36
N ILE A 159 18.61 13.23 -5.58
CA ILE A 159 17.83 12.33 -6.42
C ILE A 159 17.74 10.93 -5.83
N HIS A 160 16.52 10.39 -5.85
CA HIS A 160 16.22 9.03 -5.44
C HIS A 160 16.21 8.12 -6.68
N LEU A 161 17.26 7.33 -6.82
CA LEU A 161 17.47 6.44 -7.94
C LEU A 161 17.26 5.00 -7.49
N ARG A 162 16.31 4.31 -8.12
CA ARG A 162 15.95 2.95 -7.75
C ARG A 162 15.99 2.03 -8.98
N PRO A 163 17.15 1.41 -9.26
CA PRO A 163 17.25 0.42 -10.32
C PRO A 163 16.38 -0.81 -10.01
N ILE A 164 15.86 -1.43 -11.06
CA ILE A 164 15.02 -2.62 -10.95
C ILE A 164 15.90 -3.86 -10.93
N ILE A 165 16.06 -4.47 -9.75
CA ILE A 165 16.96 -5.61 -9.53
C ILE A 165 16.22 -6.74 -8.80
N ASN A 166 16.51 -8.00 -9.18
CA ASN A 166 16.00 -9.17 -8.47
C ASN A 166 17.03 -9.66 -7.44
N LEU A 167 16.88 -9.26 -6.19
CA LEU A 167 17.79 -9.65 -5.10
C LEU A 167 17.64 -11.12 -4.65
N LYS A 168 16.67 -11.87 -5.17
CA LYS A 168 16.52 -13.31 -4.89
C LYS A 168 17.54 -14.16 -5.69
N THR A 169 18.11 -13.61 -6.76
CA THR A 169 19.12 -14.30 -7.57
C THR A 169 20.54 -13.94 -7.13
N LYS A 170 21.49 -14.82 -7.41
CA LYS A 170 22.92 -14.54 -7.15
C LYS A 170 23.43 -13.41 -8.02
N GLU A 171 23.01 -13.40 -9.28
CA GLU A 171 23.35 -12.39 -10.28
C GLU A 171 22.83 -11.00 -9.85
N GLY A 172 21.57 -10.93 -9.41
CA GLY A 172 20.98 -9.68 -8.94
C GLY A 172 21.65 -9.16 -7.65
N ASN A 173 22.06 -10.05 -6.75
CA ASN A 173 22.79 -9.65 -5.56
C ASN A 173 24.21 -9.13 -5.90
N ALA A 174 24.93 -9.78 -6.83
CA ALA A 174 26.23 -9.28 -7.31
C ALA A 174 26.07 -7.93 -8.02
N LEU A 175 25.02 -7.78 -8.83
CA LEU A 175 24.72 -6.54 -9.54
C LEU A 175 24.38 -5.38 -8.58
N PHE A 176 23.67 -5.68 -7.49
CA PHE A 176 23.36 -4.72 -6.43
C PHE A 176 24.63 -4.07 -5.86
N ARG A 177 25.69 -4.86 -5.60
CA ARG A 177 27.01 -4.38 -5.17
C ARG A 177 27.71 -3.59 -6.28
N THR A 178 27.82 -4.16 -7.48
CA THR A 178 28.52 -3.54 -8.61
C THR A 178 27.97 -2.14 -8.91
N ILE A 179 26.64 -1.99 -8.92
CA ILE A 179 26.00 -0.69 -9.15
C ILE A 179 26.36 0.29 -8.02
N ALA A 180 26.35 -0.13 -6.76
CA ALA A 180 26.73 0.75 -5.66
C ALA A 180 28.18 1.26 -5.77
N GLU A 181 29.11 0.39 -6.14
CA GLU A 181 30.55 0.73 -6.31
C GLU A 181 30.77 1.69 -7.48
N GLU A 182 30.15 1.42 -8.65
CA GLU A 182 30.27 2.29 -9.82
C GLU A 182 29.65 3.67 -9.55
N ILE A 183 28.50 3.72 -8.86
CA ILE A 183 27.83 4.99 -8.55
C ILE A 183 28.53 5.75 -7.43
N ALA A 184 29.10 5.09 -6.41
CA ALA A 184 29.94 5.76 -5.41
C ALA A 184 31.11 6.47 -6.07
N THR A 185 31.72 5.85 -7.08
CA THR A 185 32.81 6.44 -7.88
C THR A 185 32.29 7.63 -8.71
N LEU A 186 31.14 7.50 -9.34
CA LEU A 186 30.51 8.59 -10.11
C LEU A 186 30.16 9.79 -9.22
N VAL A 187 29.53 9.56 -8.07
CA VAL A 187 29.17 10.62 -7.10
C VAL A 187 30.43 11.37 -6.66
N LYS A 188 31.51 10.66 -6.36
CA LYS A 188 32.79 11.28 -6.00
C LYS A 188 33.38 12.11 -7.14
N LYS A 189 33.25 11.67 -8.39
CA LYS A 189 33.69 12.44 -9.59
C LYS A 189 32.99 13.80 -9.66
N TYR A 190 31.72 13.86 -9.25
CA TYR A 190 30.91 15.08 -9.21
C TYR A 190 31.02 15.85 -7.88
N ASN A 191 31.97 15.50 -7.01
CA ASN A 191 32.09 16.07 -5.65
C ASN A 191 30.81 16.01 -4.82
N GLY A 192 29.95 15.02 -5.09
CA GLY A 192 28.66 14.83 -4.47
C GLY A 192 28.72 14.06 -3.16
N SER A 193 27.53 13.76 -2.62
CA SER A 193 27.32 12.92 -1.44
C SER A 193 26.53 11.68 -1.80
N LEU A 194 26.86 10.52 -1.21
CA LEU A 194 26.07 9.30 -1.34
C LEU A 194 24.75 9.37 -0.56
N SER A 195 24.66 10.28 0.42
CA SER A 195 23.47 10.52 1.19
C SER A 195 23.25 12.03 1.34
N GLY A 196 22.17 12.53 0.76
CA GLY A 196 21.75 13.92 0.87
C GLY A 196 21.01 14.18 2.18
N GLU A 197 20.03 13.34 2.54
CA GLU A 197 19.14 13.54 3.71
C GLU A 197 18.97 12.31 4.61
N HIS A 198 19.07 11.08 4.07
CA HIS A 198 18.74 9.85 4.83
C HIS A 198 19.84 9.39 5.80
N GLY A 199 21.08 9.81 5.59
CA GLY A 199 22.28 9.29 6.26
C GLY A 199 22.77 7.97 5.67
N ASP A 200 24.09 7.75 5.69
CA ASP A 200 24.72 6.59 5.05
C ASP A 200 24.32 5.25 5.71
N GLY A 201 24.17 5.27 7.03
CA GLY A 201 23.71 4.14 7.80
C GLY A 201 24.53 2.89 7.58
N ARG A 202 23.84 1.78 7.30
CA ARG A 202 24.45 0.49 7.04
C ARG A 202 24.68 0.24 5.54
N LEU A 203 23.79 0.73 4.69
CA LEU A 203 23.82 0.44 3.26
C LEU A 203 25.01 1.10 2.57
N ARG A 204 25.29 2.37 2.93
CA ARG A 204 26.34 3.19 2.32
C ARG A 204 27.58 3.34 3.19
N GLY A 205 27.53 2.83 4.42
CA GLY A 205 28.62 3.01 5.40
C GLY A 205 29.97 2.46 4.95
N GLU A 206 30.02 1.39 4.17
CA GLU A 206 31.29 0.86 3.67
C GLU A 206 31.96 1.79 2.64
N PHE A 207 31.22 2.71 1.99
CA PHE A 207 31.74 3.66 1.02
C PHE A 207 32.18 5.00 1.65
N ILE A 208 31.87 5.26 2.93
CA ILE A 208 32.22 6.53 3.60
C ILE A 208 33.73 6.81 3.52
N ARG A 209 34.56 5.78 3.77
CA ARG A 209 36.03 5.91 3.64
C ARG A 209 36.45 6.40 2.26
N GLN A 210 35.82 5.88 1.19
CA GLN A 210 36.06 6.33 -0.19
C GLN A 210 35.61 7.79 -0.38
N MET A 211 34.48 8.18 0.20
CA MET A 211 33.93 9.52 0.01
C MET A 211 34.71 10.59 0.76
N VAL A 212 34.98 10.37 2.05
CA VAL A 212 35.57 11.40 2.91
C VAL A 212 37.11 11.30 3.06
N GLY A 213 37.72 10.21 2.58
CA GLY A 213 39.13 9.91 2.72
C GLY A 213 39.49 9.29 4.07
N GLU A 214 40.69 8.67 4.12
CA GLU A 214 41.15 7.89 5.27
C GLU A 214 41.22 8.71 6.57
N LYS A 215 41.77 9.92 6.51
CA LYS A 215 41.94 10.80 7.68
C LYS A 215 40.59 11.14 8.32
N ASN A 216 39.63 11.56 7.52
CA ASN A 216 38.30 11.92 8.05
C ASN A 216 37.52 10.69 8.53
N TYR A 217 37.69 9.56 7.85
CA TYR A 217 37.08 8.31 8.30
C TYR A 217 37.64 7.86 9.66
N GLN A 218 38.95 8.01 9.89
CA GLN A 218 39.54 7.72 11.19
C GLN A 218 38.98 8.64 12.28
N LEU A 219 38.81 9.94 12.00
CA LEU A 219 38.17 10.86 12.97
C LEU A 219 36.76 10.45 13.34
N LEU A 220 35.98 9.92 12.37
CA LEU A 220 34.65 9.37 12.66
C LEU A 220 34.71 8.16 13.60
N LYS A 221 35.69 7.29 13.41
CA LYS A 221 35.96 6.13 14.29
C LYS A 221 36.36 6.58 15.70
N ASP A 222 37.26 7.53 15.80
CA ASP A 222 37.73 8.06 17.08
C ASP A 222 36.59 8.74 17.85
N LEU A 223 35.73 9.48 17.16
CA LEU A 223 34.52 10.06 17.73
C LEU A 223 33.59 8.98 18.27
N LYS A 224 33.32 7.95 17.47
CA LYS A 224 32.47 6.81 17.88
C LYS A 224 33.07 6.10 19.09
N GLN A 225 34.37 5.82 19.08
CA GLN A 225 35.04 5.15 20.17
C GLN A 225 35.05 5.98 21.47
N THR A 226 35.14 7.30 21.36
CA THR A 226 35.10 8.21 22.50
C THR A 226 33.73 8.20 23.21
N TRP A 227 32.64 8.23 22.43
CA TRP A 227 31.29 8.27 22.98
C TRP A 227 30.70 6.90 23.30
N ASP A 228 31.15 5.86 22.64
CA ASP A 228 30.62 4.50 22.77
C ASP A 228 31.74 3.46 22.74
N PRO A 229 32.64 3.46 23.76
CA PRO A 229 33.78 2.56 23.81
C PRO A 229 33.40 1.07 23.90
N GLN A 230 32.16 0.78 24.32
CA GLN A 230 31.65 -0.60 24.40
C GLN A 230 30.82 -1.03 23.17
N HIS A 231 30.67 -0.17 22.17
CA HIS A 231 29.89 -0.42 20.94
C HIS A 231 28.44 -0.87 21.21
N ILE A 232 27.78 -0.27 22.21
CA ILE A 232 26.40 -0.58 22.59
C ILE A 232 25.39 0.20 21.73
N PHE A 233 25.72 1.46 21.39
CA PHE A 233 24.79 2.36 20.72
C PHE A 233 24.84 2.18 19.21
N ASN A 234 23.79 1.54 18.65
CA ASN A 234 23.59 1.39 17.20
C ASN A 234 24.85 0.89 16.45
N PRO A 235 25.40 -0.27 16.82
CA PRO A 235 26.65 -0.77 16.25
C PRO A 235 26.55 -1.03 14.73
N ASN A 236 27.69 -1.07 14.06
CA ASN A 236 27.79 -1.37 12.63
C ASN A 236 27.01 -0.39 11.72
N LYS A 237 26.98 0.88 12.09
CA LYS A 237 26.43 1.98 11.30
C LYS A 237 27.47 3.07 11.14
N ILE A 238 27.57 3.65 9.95
CA ILE A 238 28.52 4.72 9.58
C ILE A 238 29.97 4.24 9.60
N VAL A 239 30.47 3.76 10.74
CA VAL A 239 31.82 3.21 10.91
C VAL A 239 31.77 1.70 11.12
N ASP A 240 32.77 1.00 10.60
CA ASP A 240 32.93 -0.47 10.71
C ASP A 240 31.68 -1.24 10.27
N THR A 241 31.05 -0.75 9.21
CA THR A 241 29.84 -1.38 8.65
C THR A 241 30.19 -2.69 7.95
N PRO A 242 29.35 -3.74 8.10
CA PRO A 242 29.52 -4.96 7.31
C PRO A 242 29.26 -4.68 5.83
N PRO A 243 29.67 -5.58 4.93
CA PRO A 243 29.39 -5.46 3.50
C PRO A 243 27.91 -5.23 3.22
N MET A 244 27.58 -4.34 2.28
CA MET A 244 26.21 -3.88 2.01
C MET A 244 25.27 -4.98 1.54
N ASP A 245 25.81 -6.00 0.88
CA ASP A 245 25.10 -7.14 0.32
C ASP A 245 24.92 -8.32 1.30
N THR A 246 25.28 -8.11 2.56
CA THR A 246 25.06 -9.08 3.64
C THR A 246 23.76 -8.78 4.44
N MET A 247 23.17 -9.81 5.05
CA MET A 247 21.97 -9.72 5.90
C MET A 247 20.79 -9.04 5.19
N LEU A 248 20.62 -9.29 3.90
CA LEU A 248 19.46 -8.84 3.12
C LEU A 248 18.21 -9.65 3.51
N ARG A 249 17.04 -9.15 3.11
CA ARG A 249 15.76 -9.84 3.30
C ARG A 249 15.74 -11.22 2.62
N TYR A 250 16.45 -11.36 1.50
CA TYR A 250 16.48 -12.57 0.70
C TYR A 250 17.85 -13.24 0.79
N ILE A 251 17.86 -14.57 0.71
CA ILE A 251 19.09 -15.36 0.56
C ILE A 251 19.33 -15.53 -0.95
N PRO A 252 20.43 -14.97 -1.51
CA PRO A 252 20.69 -15.04 -2.93
C PRO A 252 20.76 -16.48 -3.47
N GLY A 253 19.97 -16.75 -4.50
CA GLY A 253 19.84 -18.10 -5.10
C GLY A 253 18.87 -19.03 -4.37
N GLN A 254 18.18 -18.59 -3.32
CA GLN A 254 17.14 -19.37 -2.67
C GLN A 254 15.95 -19.53 -3.63
N GLN A 255 15.49 -20.79 -3.77
CA GLN A 255 14.30 -21.09 -4.56
C GLN A 255 13.06 -20.45 -3.92
N THR A 256 12.34 -19.66 -4.67
CA THR A 256 11.04 -19.12 -4.23
C THR A 256 9.98 -20.20 -4.41
N PRO A 257 9.28 -20.62 -3.34
CA PRO A 257 8.22 -21.61 -3.48
C PRO A 257 7.06 -21.05 -4.30
N ALA A 258 6.50 -21.85 -5.18
CA ALA A 258 5.27 -21.52 -5.91
C ALA A 258 4.04 -21.99 -5.11
N PHE A 259 3.02 -21.17 -5.05
CA PHE A 259 1.78 -21.46 -4.33
C PHE A 259 0.59 -21.54 -5.28
N GLN A 260 -0.16 -22.64 -5.20
CA GLN A 260 -1.48 -22.71 -5.81
C GLN A 260 -2.48 -21.98 -4.91
N THR A 261 -3.08 -20.91 -5.42
CA THR A 261 -4.04 -20.09 -4.69
C THR A 261 -5.43 -20.19 -5.29
N ILE A 262 -6.44 -20.00 -4.47
CA ILE A 262 -7.85 -19.96 -4.87
C ILE A 262 -8.18 -18.57 -5.41
N PHE A 263 -7.70 -17.53 -4.72
CA PHE A 263 -7.80 -16.17 -5.22
C PHE A 263 -6.79 -15.86 -6.32
N ARG A 264 -7.21 -15.07 -7.29
CA ARG A 264 -6.30 -14.51 -8.29
C ARG A 264 -5.52 -13.33 -7.71
N PHE A 265 -4.19 -13.38 -7.78
CA PHE A 265 -3.30 -12.32 -7.28
C PHE A 265 -2.69 -11.46 -8.41
N HIS A 266 -3.29 -11.42 -9.60
CA HIS A 266 -2.89 -10.54 -10.71
C HIS A 266 -1.38 -10.60 -11.03
N ASN A 267 -0.94 -11.61 -11.74
CA ASN A 267 0.45 -11.85 -12.16
C ASN A 267 1.48 -12.04 -11.03
N GLN A 268 1.01 -12.38 -9.84
CA GLN A 268 1.84 -12.71 -8.67
C GLN A 268 1.15 -13.79 -7.84
N ASP A 269 1.85 -14.36 -6.86
CA ASP A 269 1.26 -15.28 -5.90
C ASP A 269 1.03 -14.63 -4.52
N ILE A 270 0.62 -15.43 -3.54
CA ILE A 270 0.36 -14.96 -2.18
C ILE A 270 1.64 -14.46 -1.49
N LEU A 271 2.79 -15.09 -1.74
CA LEU A 271 4.08 -14.69 -1.18
C LEU A 271 4.51 -13.34 -1.74
N GLN A 272 4.50 -13.19 -3.06
CA GLN A 272 4.83 -11.94 -3.74
C GLN A 272 3.90 -10.79 -3.30
N HIS A 273 2.61 -11.07 -3.07
CA HIS A 273 1.69 -10.07 -2.55
C HIS A 273 2.01 -9.67 -1.10
N ALA A 274 2.44 -10.60 -0.26
CA ALA A 274 2.91 -10.27 1.09
C ALA A 274 4.22 -9.47 1.06
N GLU A 275 5.11 -9.75 0.10
CA GLU A 275 6.39 -9.06 -0.12
C GLU A 275 6.23 -7.60 -0.58
N GLN A 276 5.05 -7.19 -1.06
CA GLN A 276 4.77 -5.79 -1.39
C GLN A 276 4.94 -4.84 -0.18
N CYS A 277 4.86 -5.36 1.05
CA CYS A 277 5.06 -4.55 2.24
C CYS A 277 6.47 -3.95 2.28
N ASN A 278 6.57 -2.63 2.07
CA ASN A 278 7.82 -1.87 2.13
C ASN A 278 8.19 -1.38 3.53
N GLY A 279 7.36 -1.64 4.55
CA GLY A 279 7.62 -1.26 5.93
C GLY A 279 7.29 0.18 6.30
N SER A 280 6.61 0.97 5.44
CA SER A 280 6.28 2.40 5.69
C SER A 280 5.65 2.69 7.05
N GLY A 281 4.93 1.73 7.63
CA GLY A 281 4.33 1.89 8.95
C GLY A 281 3.00 2.65 8.97
N ASP A 282 2.43 3.03 7.82
CA ASP A 282 1.10 3.68 7.75
C ASP A 282 0.00 2.88 8.44
N CYS A 283 0.16 1.57 8.58
CA CYS A 283 -0.74 0.70 9.35
C CYS A 283 -0.63 0.84 10.87
N ARG A 284 0.27 1.67 11.38
CA ARG A 284 0.42 2.01 12.81
C ARG A 284 -0.27 3.32 13.19
N LYS A 285 -1.11 3.85 12.33
CA LYS A 285 -1.92 5.03 12.64
C LYS A 285 -2.84 4.77 13.83
N THR A 286 -3.04 5.80 14.62
CA THR A 286 -3.99 5.78 15.73
C THR A 286 -5.35 6.31 15.27
N HIS A 287 -6.40 6.17 16.09
CA HIS A 287 -7.70 6.76 15.81
C HIS A 287 -7.64 8.31 15.67
N LEU A 288 -6.61 8.95 16.19
CA LEU A 288 -6.39 10.41 16.10
C LEU A 288 -5.87 10.84 14.74
N SER A 289 -5.22 9.93 14.00
CA SER A 289 -4.60 10.25 12.70
C SER A 289 -5.59 10.20 11.52
N GLY A 290 -6.84 9.83 11.77
CA GLY A 290 -7.83 9.58 10.71
C GLY A 290 -7.57 8.30 9.92
N GLY A 291 -8.49 8.01 8.98
CA GLY A 291 -8.46 6.78 8.19
C GLY A 291 -9.04 5.57 8.91
N THR A 292 -9.06 4.44 8.22
CA THR A 292 -9.66 3.19 8.71
C THR A 292 -8.67 2.03 8.80
N MET A 293 -7.44 2.21 8.29
CA MET A 293 -6.47 1.11 8.21
C MET A 293 -6.04 0.62 9.57
N CYS A 294 -6.13 -0.70 9.73
CA CYS A 294 -5.81 -1.49 10.91
C CYS A 294 -6.59 -1.15 12.19
N PRO A 295 -7.94 -1.35 12.20
CA PRO A 295 -8.73 -1.19 13.43
C PRO A 295 -8.22 -2.06 14.59
N SER A 296 -7.65 -3.23 14.29
CA SER A 296 -7.04 -4.10 15.31
C SER A 296 -5.85 -3.44 16.01
N PHE A 297 -4.94 -2.82 15.27
CA PHE A 297 -3.85 -2.05 15.87
C PHE A 297 -4.36 -0.81 16.61
N MET A 298 -5.35 -0.10 16.07
CA MET A 298 -5.96 1.04 16.76
C MET A 298 -6.48 0.67 18.15
N ALA A 299 -6.99 -0.55 18.31
CA ALA A 299 -7.52 -1.07 19.57
C ALA A 299 -6.43 -1.64 20.49
N SER A 300 -5.52 -2.47 19.97
CA SER A 300 -4.53 -3.20 20.79
C SER A 300 -3.25 -2.44 21.04
N ARG A 301 -2.83 -1.59 20.11
CA ARG A 301 -1.49 -0.94 20.07
C ARG A 301 -0.33 -1.94 19.94
N ASP A 302 -0.62 -3.19 19.67
CA ASP A 302 0.37 -4.24 19.51
C ASP A 302 0.78 -4.34 18.03
N GLU A 303 2.09 -4.37 17.76
CA GLU A 303 2.64 -4.46 16.39
C GLU A 303 2.13 -5.68 15.63
N LYS A 304 1.93 -6.83 16.29
CA LYS A 304 1.41 -8.07 15.66
C LYS A 304 0.06 -7.86 14.97
N ASP A 305 -0.70 -6.86 15.38
CA ASP A 305 -2.04 -6.56 14.86
C ASP A 305 -2.03 -5.59 13.67
N THR A 306 -0.85 -5.22 13.17
CA THR A 306 -0.70 -4.35 12.00
C THR A 306 -0.81 -5.11 10.68
N THR A 307 -1.10 -4.40 9.59
CA THR A 307 -0.96 -4.92 8.21
C THR A 307 0.46 -5.41 7.95
N ARG A 308 1.45 -4.63 8.39
CA ARG A 308 2.88 -4.92 8.22
C ARG A 308 3.29 -6.23 8.88
N ALA A 309 2.93 -6.42 10.14
CA ALA A 309 3.26 -7.65 10.87
C ALA A 309 2.63 -8.88 10.20
N ARG A 310 1.36 -8.79 9.80
CA ARG A 310 0.65 -9.89 9.12
C ARG A 310 1.25 -10.26 7.77
N ALA A 311 1.64 -9.27 6.98
CA ALA A 311 2.33 -9.51 5.72
C ALA A 311 3.72 -10.14 5.94
N ASN A 312 4.49 -9.63 6.91
CA ASN A 312 5.84 -10.10 7.17
C ASN A 312 5.88 -11.51 7.77
N ILE A 313 5.00 -11.83 8.73
CA ILE A 313 4.95 -13.19 9.30
C ILE A 313 4.53 -14.21 8.24
N LEU A 314 3.55 -13.87 7.39
CA LEU A 314 3.14 -14.75 6.31
C LEU A 314 4.28 -14.98 5.32
N ARG A 315 4.98 -13.93 4.91
CA ARG A 315 6.16 -14.03 4.05
C ARG A 315 7.23 -14.95 4.68
N GLU A 316 7.56 -14.71 5.95
CA GLU A 316 8.62 -15.44 6.64
C GLU A 316 8.33 -16.94 6.67
N PHE A 317 7.15 -17.34 7.12
CA PHE A 317 6.77 -18.75 7.18
C PHE A 317 6.61 -19.40 5.81
N LEU A 318 6.02 -18.70 4.82
CA LEU A 318 5.89 -19.25 3.47
C LEU A 318 7.26 -19.46 2.81
N THR A 319 8.23 -18.61 3.11
CA THR A 319 9.59 -18.73 2.57
C THR A 319 10.39 -19.84 3.25
N HIS A 320 10.38 -19.92 4.58
CA HIS A 320 11.32 -20.74 5.36
C HIS A 320 10.72 -21.99 5.97
N SER A 321 9.40 -22.23 5.85
CA SER A 321 8.79 -23.44 6.40
C SER A 321 9.28 -24.69 5.71
N ASN A 322 9.61 -25.71 6.51
CA ASN A 322 9.95 -27.07 6.05
C ASN A 322 8.73 -28.00 5.99
N LYS A 323 7.52 -27.51 6.35
CA LYS A 323 6.29 -28.31 6.27
C LYS A 323 5.85 -28.48 4.82
N THR A 324 5.29 -29.63 4.49
CA THR A 324 4.66 -29.90 3.17
C THR A 324 3.57 -28.87 2.88
N ASN A 325 2.69 -28.61 3.85
CA ASN A 325 1.75 -27.49 3.81
C ASN A 325 2.35 -26.30 4.57
N ARG A 326 2.94 -25.37 3.84
CA ARG A 326 3.56 -24.16 4.42
C ARG A 326 2.56 -23.19 5.05
N PHE A 327 1.27 -23.43 4.93
CA PHE A 327 0.23 -22.67 5.63
C PHE A 327 -0.14 -23.28 6.99
N ASP A 328 0.36 -24.46 7.34
CA ASP A 328 0.04 -25.14 8.60
C ASP A 328 0.89 -24.61 9.77
N HIS A 329 0.67 -23.32 10.10
CA HIS A 329 1.35 -22.64 11.20
C HIS A 329 0.35 -21.90 12.08
N LYS A 330 0.29 -22.29 13.35
CA LYS A 330 -0.60 -21.69 14.36
C LYS A 330 -0.23 -20.24 14.63
N GLU A 331 1.05 -19.91 14.55
CA GLU A 331 1.57 -18.55 14.76
C GLU A 331 0.97 -17.54 13.75
N ILE A 332 0.85 -17.95 12.49
CA ILE A 332 0.17 -17.11 11.48
C ILE A 332 -1.32 -16.98 11.80
N TYR A 333 -1.96 -18.11 12.21
CA TYR A 333 -3.38 -18.11 12.58
C TYR A 333 -3.66 -17.11 13.70
N GLU A 334 -2.85 -17.10 14.77
CA GLU A 334 -2.99 -16.21 15.92
C GLU A 334 -2.84 -14.73 15.53
N VAL A 335 -1.84 -14.40 14.70
CA VAL A 335 -1.63 -13.02 14.21
C VAL A 335 -2.76 -12.57 13.28
N MET A 336 -3.35 -13.49 12.53
CA MET A 336 -4.49 -13.17 11.65
C MET A 336 -5.83 -13.04 12.40
N GLU A 337 -5.96 -13.55 13.63
CA GLU A 337 -7.25 -13.69 14.30
C GLU A 337 -7.99 -12.35 14.49
N LEU A 338 -7.32 -11.31 14.99
CA LEU A 338 -7.93 -10.00 15.24
C LEU A 338 -8.19 -9.17 13.97
N CYS A 339 -7.72 -9.61 12.80
CA CYS A 339 -8.03 -8.91 11.56
C CYS A 339 -9.53 -8.99 11.23
N LEU A 340 -10.19 -7.85 11.13
CA LEU A 340 -11.63 -7.74 10.85
C LEU A 340 -11.97 -8.00 9.36
N SER A 341 -10.99 -8.16 8.48
CA SER A 341 -11.18 -8.26 7.02
C SER A 341 -11.92 -7.05 6.42
N CYS A 342 -11.76 -5.87 7.02
CA CYS A 342 -12.45 -4.64 6.62
C CYS A 342 -11.95 -4.03 5.30
N LYS A 343 -10.81 -4.52 4.77
CA LYS A 343 -10.14 -4.02 3.56
C LYS A 343 -9.62 -2.57 3.61
N GLY A 344 -9.59 -1.92 4.77
CA GLY A 344 -8.97 -0.61 4.93
C GLY A 344 -7.51 -0.57 4.44
N CYS A 345 -6.75 -1.67 4.66
CA CYS A 345 -5.40 -1.78 4.14
C CYS A 345 -5.33 -1.79 2.60
N LYS A 346 -6.33 -2.36 1.90
CA LYS A 346 -6.35 -2.37 0.42
C LYS A 346 -6.45 -0.96 -0.18
N SER A 347 -7.14 -0.04 0.48
CA SER A 347 -7.33 1.34 0.01
C SER A 347 -6.28 2.31 0.55
N GLU A 348 -5.86 2.16 1.81
CA GLU A 348 -5.01 3.15 2.48
C GLU A 348 -3.53 2.76 2.54
N CYS A 349 -3.17 1.49 2.32
CA CYS A 349 -1.77 1.09 2.30
C CYS A 349 -1.09 1.58 1.01
N PRO A 350 0.00 2.36 1.09
CA PRO A 350 0.72 2.81 -0.11
C PRO A 350 1.19 1.65 -0.99
N SER A 351 1.63 0.56 -0.35
CA SER A 351 2.06 -0.68 -1.02
C SER A 351 0.90 -1.64 -1.37
N ASN A 352 -0.34 -1.20 -1.22
CA ASN A 352 -1.55 -1.91 -1.66
C ASN A 352 -1.72 -3.34 -1.09
N VAL A 353 -1.16 -3.62 0.09
CA VAL A 353 -1.22 -4.94 0.74
C VAL A 353 -2.64 -5.24 1.20
N ASP A 354 -3.29 -6.25 0.61
CA ASP A 354 -4.65 -6.69 0.96
C ASP A 354 -4.63 -7.82 1.98
N VAL A 355 -4.48 -7.48 3.27
CA VAL A 355 -4.47 -8.49 4.35
C VAL A 355 -5.79 -9.25 4.43
N ALA A 356 -6.92 -8.66 4.05
CA ALA A 356 -8.18 -9.40 4.07
C ALA A 356 -8.16 -10.57 3.09
N LYS A 357 -7.55 -10.39 1.92
CA LYS A 357 -7.34 -11.42 0.91
C LYS A 357 -6.31 -12.45 1.36
N LEU A 358 -5.16 -11.99 1.86
CA LEU A 358 -4.11 -12.85 2.41
C LEU A 358 -4.64 -13.74 3.54
N LYS A 359 -5.41 -13.15 4.48
CA LYS A 359 -6.03 -13.89 5.59
C LYS A 359 -6.99 -14.96 5.09
N ALA A 360 -7.86 -14.64 4.16
CA ALA A 360 -8.86 -15.58 3.68
C ALA A 360 -8.20 -16.76 2.96
N GLU A 361 -7.19 -16.50 2.13
CA GLU A 361 -6.41 -17.54 1.46
C GLU A 361 -5.67 -18.42 2.47
N PHE A 362 -4.92 -17.81 3.40
CA PHE A 362 -4.22 -18.53 4.46
C PHE A 362 -5.17 -19.43 5.27
N LEU A 363 -6.30 -18.91 5.73
CA LEU A 363 -7.24 -19.65 6.55
C LEU A 363 -7.82 -20.88 5.84
N GLN A 364 -8.10 -20.80 4.54
CA GLN A 364 -8.59 -21.95 3.80
C GLN A 364 -7.55 -23.08 3.80
N HIS A 365 -6.30 -22.78 3.46
CA HIS A 365 -5.21 -23.76 3.45
C HIS A 365 -4.89 -24.30 4.86
N TYR A 366 -4.97 -23.46 5.87
CA TYR A 366 -4.82 -23.87 7.26
C TYR A 366 -5.94 -24.82 7.69
N TYR A 367 -7.19 -24.53 7.32
CA TYR A 367 -8.32 -25.41 7.64
C TYR A 367 -8.35 -26.70 6.84
N ASP A 368 -7.75 -26.73 5.67
CA ASP A 368 -7.59 -27.98 4.91
C ASP A 368 -6.71 -28.98 5.68
N ALA A 369 -5.73 -28.52 6.45
CA ALA A 369 -4.88 -29.36 7.31
C ALA A 369 -5.50 -29.61 8.71
N ASN A 370 -6.11 -28.59 9.32
CA ASN A 370 -6.47 -28.62 10.75
C ASN A 370 -7.99 -28.70 11.00
N GLY A 371 -8.81 -28.69 9.94
CA GLY A 371 -10.26 -28.62 10.05
C GLY A 371 -10.76 -27.21 10.38
N VAL A 372 -12.04 -26.99 10.13
CA VAL A 372 -12.68 -25.69 10.33
C VAL A 372 -13.21 -25.58 11.76
N PRO A 373 -12.87 -24.54 12.55
CA PRO A 373 -13.43 -24.32 13.88
C PRO A 373 -14.96 -24.20 13.87
N PHE A 374 -15.63 -24.70 14.91
CA PHE A 374 -17.10 -24.70 15.00
C PHE A 374 -17.68 -23.28 14.87
N ARG A 375 -17.08 -22.30 15.57
CA ARG A 375 -17.48 -20.88 15.45
C ARG A 375 -17.40 -20.37 14.01
N SER A 376 -16.36 -20.71 13.28
CA SER A 376 -16.19 -20.32 11.88
C SER A 376 -17.23 -20.99 10.97
N LYS A 377 -17.60 -22.24 11.23
CA LYS A 377 -18.70 -22.93 10.52
C LYS A 377 -20.04 -22.22 10.75
N LEU A 378 -20.33 -21.85 12.01
CA LEU A 378 -21.59 -21.12 12.35
C LEU A 378 -21.66 -19.79 11.62
N ILE A 379 -20.59 -18.97 11.69
CA ILE A 379 -20.56 -17.65 11.06
C ILE A 379 -20.62 -17.77 9.53
N GLY A 380 -19.87 -18.70 8.95
CA GLY A 380 -19.89 -18.92 7.49
C GLY A 380 -21.27 -19.33 6.96
N ASN A 381 -22.01 -20.11 7.73
CA ASN A 381 -23.36 -20.55 7.36
C ASN A 381 -24.47 -19.63 7.93
N TYR A 382 -24.15 -18.40 8.29
CA TYR A 382 -25.06 -17.44 8.92
C TYR A 382 -26.38 -17.26 8.16
N SER A 383 -26.34 -17.09 6.86
CA SER A 383 -27.52 -16.91 6.02
C SER A 383 -28.46 -18.10 6.10
N ARG A 384 -27.93 -19.33 6.01
CA ARG A 384 -28.73 -20.57 6.12
C ARG A 384 -29.37 -20.72 7.49
N LEU A 385 -28.60 -20.42 8.56
CA LEU A 385 -29.11 -20.46 9.94
C LEU A 385 -30.17 -19.38 10.18
N SER A 386 -29.97 -18.18 9.66
CA SER A 386 -30.95 -17.08 9.74
C SER A 386 -32.21 -17.43 8.97
N GLY A 387 -32.09 -18.11 7.82
CA GLY A 387 -33.26 -18.60 7.07
C GLY A 387 -34.10 -19.58 7.87
N LEU A 388 -33.49 -20.51 8.60
CA LEU A 388 -34.19 -21.42 9.50
C LEU A 388 -34.83 -20.67 10.68
N GLY A 389 -34.11 -19.75 11.32
CA GLY A 389 -34.61 -18.92 12.42
C GLY A 389 -35.75 -18.00 12.00
N ALA A 390 -35.76 -17.55 10.75
CA ALA A 390 -36.82 -16.68 10.21
C ALA A 390 -38.18 -17.36 10.05
N LEU A 391 -38.26 -18.70 10.19
CA LEU A 391 -39.53 -19.40 10.27
C LEU A 391 -40.27 -19.10 11.59
N VAL A 392 -39.51 -18.87 12.68
CA VAL A 392 -40.05 -18.57 14.03
C VAL A 392 -39.23 -17.43 14.69
N PRO A 393 -39.23 -16.22 14.14
CA PRO A 393 -38.31 -15.15 14.55
C PRO A 393 -38.50 -14.72 16.02
N SER A 394 -39.73 -14.77 16.54
CA SER A 394 -40.01 -14.43 17.96
C SER A 394 -39.32 -15.41 18.92
N LEU A 395 -39.39 -16.71 18.64
CA LEU A 395 -38.75 -17.73 19.45
C LEU A 395 -37.21 -17.63 19.38
N TYR A 396 -36.67 -17.45 18.18
CA TYR A 396 -35.23 -17.20 17.99
C TYR A 396 -34.76 -15.97 18.78
N ASN A 397 -35.49 -14.86 18.64
CA ASN A 397 -35.13 -13.60 19.32
C ASN A 397 -35.22 -13.74 20.85
N PHE A 398 -36.24 -14.45 21.36
CA PHE A 398 -36.31 -14.77 22.78
C PHE A 398 -35.08 -15.57 23.24
N ALA A 399 -34.73 -16.65 22.55
CA ALA A 399 -33.60 -17.51 22.91
C ALA A 399 -32.26 -16.75 22.94
N VAL A 400 -32.01 -15.83 21.98
CA VAL A 400 -30.73 -15.09 21.91
C VAL A 400 -30.67 -13.88 22.83
N LYS A 401 -31.84 -13.27 23.20
CA LYS A 401 -31.92 -12.11 24.10
C LYS A 401 -32.00 -12.49 25.57
N ASN A 402 -32.59 -13.63 25.91
CA ASN A 402 -32.67 -14.07 27.28
C ASN A 402 -31.27 -14.28 27.89
N SER A 403 -31.05 -13.80 29.11
CA SER A 403 -29.76 -13.79 29.75
C SER A 403 -29.16 -15.18 29.95
N PHE A 404 -29.96 -16.16 30.31
CA PHE A 404 -29.53 -17.54 30.55
C PHE A 404 -29.29 -18.30 29.23
N THR A 405 -30.34 -18.42 28.40
CA THR A 405 -30.23 -19.17 27.12
C THR A 405 -29.26 -18.52 26.15
N GLY A 406 -29.25 -17.18 26.05
CA GLY A 406 -28.32 -16.44 25.22
C GLY A 406 -26.88 -16.58 25.69
N SER A 407 -26.59 -16.64 27.00
CA SER A 407 -25.25 -16.90 27.53
C SER A 407 -24.80 -18.33 27.18
N LEU A 408 -25.66 -19.30 27.36
CA LEU A 408 -25.36 -20.69 27.03
C LEU A 408 -25.09 -20.85 25.52
N ILE A 409 -25.89 -20.27 24.64
CA ILE A 409 -25.71 -20.29 23.19
C ILE A 409 -24.34 -19.66 22.85
N LYS A 410 -24.00 -18.52 23.45
CA LYS A 410 -22.71 -17.84 23.21
C LYS A 410 -21.52 -18.68 23.64
N GLN A 411 -21.59 -19.31 24.82
CA GLN A 411 -20.52 -20.18 25.33
C GLN A 411 -20.31 -21.39 24.40
N ILE A 412 -21.37 -22.10 24.02
CA ILE A 412 -21.27 -23.26 23.10
C ILE A 412 -20.74 -22.85 21.74
N ALA A 413 -21.17 -21.69 21.22
CA ALA A 413 -20.74 -21.17 19.93
C ALA A 413 -19.34 -20.51 19.96
N GLY A 414 -18.71 -20.35 21.12
CA GLY A 414 -17.42 -19.71 21.30
C GLY A 414 -17.46 -18.18 21.13
N PHE A 415 -18.61 -17.55 21.44
CA PHE A 415 -18.76 -16.09 21.45
C PHE A 415 -18.59 -15.52 22.87
N ASN A 416 -18.15 -14.25 22.93
CA ASN A 416 -18.05 -13.55 24.20
C ASN A 416 -19.47 -13.29 24.77
N THR A 417 -19.69 -13.67 26.03
CA THR A 417 -21.00 -13.57 26.69
C THR A 417 -21.48 -12.13 26.89
N LYS A 418 -20.54 -11.15 26.90
CA LYS A 418 -20.86 -9.72 26.99
C LYS A 418 -21.37 -9.13 25.67
N ARG A 419 -21.26 -9.84 24.53
CA ARG A 419 -21.74 -9.36 23.23
C ARG A 419 -23.19 -9.82 23.00
N SER A 420 -24.00 -8.96 22.36
CA SER A 420 -25.31 -9.36 21.83
C SER A 420 -25.13 -10.23 20.58
N LEU A 421 -26.06 -11.14 20.37
CA LEU A 421 -26.20 -11.84 19.08
C LEU A 421 -27.19 -11.07 18.19
N PRO A 422 -27.03 -11.12 16.85
CA PRO A 422 -27.95 -10.50 15.92
C PRO A 422 -29.36 -11.07 16.10
N THR A 423 -30.35 -10.18 16.08
CA THR A 423 -31.79 -10.56 16.12
C THR A 423 -32.37 -10.60 14.70
N LEU A 424 -33.37 -11.41 14.50
CA LEU A 424 -34.08 -11.48 13.22
C LEU A 424 -35.27 -10.50 13.22
N TYR A 425 -35.54 -9.89 12.08
CA TYR A 425 -36.70 -9.07 11.89
C TYR A 425 -37.97 -9.96 11.80
N LYS A 426 -39.13 -9.39 12.03
CA LYS A 426 -40.43 -10.13 12.05
C LYS A 426 -40.78 -10.80 10.72
N THR A 427 -40.22 -10.32 9.62
CA THR A 427 -40.38 -10.89 8.27
C THR A 427 -39.08 -10.67 7.48
N THR A 428 -38.84 -11.42 6.40
CA THR A 428 -37.69 -11.19 5.52
C THR A 428 -38.02 -10.10 4.50
N LEU A 429 -36.97 -9.38 4.01
CA LEU A 429 -37.19 -8.39 2.97
C LEU A 429 -37.77 -9.00 1.70
N LYS A 430 -37.33 -10.20 1.31
CA LYS A 430 -37.84 -10.91 0.13
C LYS A 430 -39.33 -11.28 0.31
N ALA A 431 -39.75 -11.71 1.51
CA ALA A 431 -41.16 -12.02 1.80
C ALA A 431 -42.02 -10.76 1.82
N TRP A 432 -41.54 -9.70 2.44
CA TRP A 432 -42.22 -8.40 2.44
C TRP A 432 -42.39 -7.87 1.01
N PHE A 433 -41.28 -7.88 0.21
CA PHE A 433 -41.27 -7.36 -1.16
C PHE A 433 -42.26 -8.11 -2.08
N LYS A 434 -42.42 -9.42 -1.88
CA LYS A 434 -43.37 -10.23 -2.66
C LYS A 434 -44.81 -9.74 -2.49
N ASN A 435 -45.17 -9.18 -1.33
CA ASN A 435 -46.49 -8.69 -0.99
C ASN A 435 -46.60 -7.16 -1.03
N HIS A 436 -45.53 -6.48 -1.42
CA HIS A 436 -45.47 -5.03 -1.50
C HIS A 436 -46.15 -4.51 -2.76
N THR A 437 -46.95 -3.48 -2.59
CA THR A 437 -47.59 -2.74 -3.70
C THR A 437 -46.72 -1.50 -3.98
N ALA A 438 -46.21 -1.40 -5.19
CA ALA A 438 -45.36 -0.29 -5.59
C ALA A 438 -46.10 1.05 -5.53
N HIS A 439 -45.39 2.13 -5.25
CA HIS A 439 -45.92 3.49 -5.28
C HIS A 439 -46.41 3.87 -6.70
N ALA A 440 -47.43 4.73 -6.78
CA ALA A 440 -48.10 5.13 -8.04
C ALA A 440 -47.09 5.71 -9.08
N ASN A 441 -46.04 6.40 -8.66
CA ASN A 441 -45.05 6.99 -9.54
C ASN A 441 -43.84 6.06 -9.84
N ALA A 442 -43.84 4.84 -9.34
CA ALA A 442 -42.77 3.90 -9.53
C ALA A 442 -42.57 3.57 -11.04
N GLY A 443 -41.38 3.72 -11.53
CA GLY A 443 -41.02 3.44 -12.92
C GLY A 443 -40.97 4.67 -13.86
N SER A 444 -41.41 5.85 -13.42
CA SER A 444 -41.35 7.07 -14.23
C SER A 444 -39.94 7.48 -14.62
N LYS A 445 -38.93 7.10 -13.82
CA LYS A 445 -37.48 7.37 -14.06
C LYS A 445 -36.70 6.11 -14.46
N GLY A 446 -37.36 4.98 -14.64
CA GLY A 446 -36.72 3.74 -15.04
C GLY A 446 -36.70 2.67 -13.93
N LYS A 447 -35.94 1.59 -14.19
CA LYS A 447 -35.87 0.41 -13.32
C LYS A 447 -34.54 0.33 -12.62
N VAL A 448 -34.55 -0.05 -11.32
CA VAL A 448 -33.33 -0.33 -10.53
C VAL A 448 -33.41 -1.76 -9.95
N TYR A 449 -32.25 -2.40 -9.83
CA TYR A 449 -32.13 -3.71 -9.23
C TYR A 449 -31.51 -3.57 -7.84
N LEU A 450 -32.22 -4.06 -6.81
CA LEU A 450 -31.76 -4.05 -5.43
C LEU A 450 -31.15 -5.41 -5.10
N PHE A 451 -29.85 -5.41 -4.76
CA PHE A 451 -29.20 -6.59 -4.20
C PHE A 451 -29.59 -6.76 -2.73
N CYS A 452 -30.40 -7.78 -2.46
CA CYS A 452 -30.89 -8.09 -1.12
C CYS A 452 -29.93 -9.06 -0.43
N ASP A 453 -28.91 -8.52 0.26
CA ASP A 453 -27.96 -9.35 0.99
C ASP A 453 -28.58 -10.05 2.21
N GLU A 454 -27.86 -11.02 2.75
CA GLU A 454 -28.30 -11.85 3.87
C GLU A 454 -28.64 -11.06 5.14
N PHE A 455 -27.94 -9.95 5.43
CA PHE A 455 -28.20 -9.14 6.61
C PHE A 455 -29.43 -8.26 6.42
N THR A 456 -29.53 -7.61 5.27
CA THR A 456 -30.70 -6.81 4.91
C THR A 456 -31.94 -7.69 4.79
N ASN A 457 -31.78 -8.95 4.33
CA ASN A 457 -32.92 -9.86 4.23
C ASN A 457 -33.48 -10.31 5.59
N TYR A 458 -32.59 -10.55 6.59
CA TYR A 458 -33.01 -11.19 7.85
C TYR A 458 -32.97 -10.30 9.09
N ASN A 459 -32.03 -9.34 9.14
CA ASN A 459 -31.76 -8.54 10.34
C ASN A 459 -32.19 -7.09 10.18
N ASP A 460 -31.65 -6.44 9.16
CA ASP A 460 -31.85 -5.01 8.88
C ASP A 460 -32.92 -4.79 7.82
N THR A 461 -33.96 -5.63 7.87
CA THR A 461 -35.04 -5.65 6.88
C THR A 461 -35.75 -4.30 6.77
N GLU A 462 -35.89 -3.57 7.87
CA GLU A 462 -36.47 -2.22 7.89
C GLU A 462 -35.68 -1.24 6.99
N ILE A 463 -34.35 -1.34 6.98
CA ILE A 463 -33.49 -0.53 6.06
C ILE A 463 -33.83 -0.88 4.62
N GLY A 464 -33.96 -2.17 4.31
CA GLY A 464 -34.36 -2.64 2.97
C GLY A 464 -35.72 -2.12 2.54
N ILE A 465 -36.71 -2.20 3.43
CA ILE A 465 -38.08 -1.68 3.21
C ILE A 465 -38.03 -0.17 2.94
N THR A 466 -37.30 0.57 3.77
CA THR A 466 -37.17 2.02 3.62
C THR A 466 -36.48 2.38 2.30
N THR A 467 -35.47 1.60 1.90
CA THR A 467 -34.76 1.79 0.62
C THR A 467 -35.72 1.58 -0.58
N VAL A 468 -36.52 0.52 -0.57
CA VAL A 468 -37.49 0.28 -1.65
C VAL A 468 -38.47 1.45 -1.73
N ASN A 469 -39.09 1.82 -0.61
CA ASN A 469 -40.07 2.91 -0.55
C ASN A 469 -39.48 4.24 -1.01
N LEU A 470 -38.23 4.54 -0.65
CA LEU A 470 -37.51 5.76 -1.08
C LEU A 470 -37.30 5.77 -2.59
N LEU A 471 -36.78 4.68 -3.15
CA LEU A 471 -36.51 4.59 -4.58
C LEU A 471 -37.80 4.72 -5.40
N GLU A 472 -38.87 4.09 -4.97
CA GLU A 472 -40.17 4.18 -5.63
C GLU A 472 -40.76 5.60 -5.56
N LYS A 473 -40.68 6.26 -4.39
CA LYS A 473 -41.07 7.67 -4.25
C LYS A 473 -40.23 8.61 -5.14
N LEU A 474 -39.00 8.26 -5.37
CA LEU A 474 -38.13 9.00 -6.32
C LEU A 474 -38.45 8.71 -7.79
N GLY A 475 -39.38 7.79 -8.08
CA GLY A 475 -39.83 7.47 -9.43
C GLY A 475 -39.16 6.26 -10.07
N TYR A 476 -38.40 5.44 -9.32
CA TYR A 476 -37.82 4.22 -9.85
C TYR A 476 -38.71 2.99 -9.59
N SER A 477 -38.78 2.08 -10.55
CA SER A 477 -39.32 0.74 -10.34
C SER A 477 -38.25 -0.15 -9.74
N VAL A 478 -38.50 -0.69 -8.54
CA VAL A 478 -37.51 -1.56 -7.85
C VAL A 478 -37.78 -3.02 -8.20
N SER A 479 -36.68 -3.78 -8.39
CA SER A 479 -36.74 -5.23 -8.59
C SER A 479 -35.68 -5.91 -7.75
N ILE A 480 -36.04 -6.97 -7.03
CA ILE A 480 -35.08 -7.84 -6.33
C ILE A 480 -34.94 -9.12 -7.17
N PRO A 481 -33.84 -9.23 -7.98
CA PRO A 481 -33.63 -10.42 -8.80
C PRO A 481 -33.32 -11.64 -7.92
N LYS A 482 -33.44 -12.83 -8.48
CA LYS A 482 -32.92 -14.05 -7.84
C LYS A 482 -31.39 -14.03 -7.92
N HIS A 483 -30.75 -14.08 -6.79
CA HIS A 483 -29.29 -14.09 -6.68
C HIS A 483 -28.85 -14.94 -5.48
N MET A 484 -27.56 -15.30 -5.47
CA MET A 484 -26.91 -15.95 -4.33
C MET A 484 -26.60 -14.93 -3.23
N ASP A 485 -26.27 -15.42 -2.03
CA ASP A 485 -25.79 -14.57 -0.94
C ASP A 485 -24.48 -13.85 -1.31
N SER A 486 -24.10 -12.83 -0.54
CA SER A 486 -22.90 -12.04 -0.82
C SER A 486 -21.59 -12.81 -0.72
N GLY A 487 -21.58 -13.97 -0.08
CA GLY A 487 -20.38 -14.78 0.21
C GLY A 487 -19.49 -14.22 1.31
N ARG A 488 -19.71 -12.97 1.76
CA ARG A 488 -18.80 -12.27 2.70
C ARG A 488 -18.65 -12.98 4.04
N ALA A 489 -19.68 -13.69 4.53
CA ALA A 489 -19.58 -14.46 5.76
C ALA A 489 -18.58 -15.61 5.63
N TRP A 490 -18.60 -16.33 4.52
CA TRP A 490 -17.63 -17.40 4.21
C TRP A 490 -16.24 -16.83 4.00
N LEU A 491 -16.11 -15.79 3.17
CA LEU A 491 -14.82 -15.14 2.87
C LEU A 491 -14.13 -14.62 4.14
N SER A 492 -14.90 -13.98 5.05
CA SER A 492 -14.36 -13.43 6.30
C SER A 492 -13.84 -14.51 7.27
N LYS A 493 -14.30 -15.76 7.11
CA LYS A 493 -13.89 -16.91 7.91
C LYS A 493 -12.96 -17.88 7.17
N GLY A 494 -12.45 -17.48 6.01
CA GLY A 494 -11.52 -18.29 5.24
C GLY A 494 -12.13 -19.52 4.58
N LEU A 495 -13.46 -19.57 4.41
CA LEU A 495 -14.17 -20.64 3.71
C LEU A 495 -14.36 -20.27 2.23
N ILE A 496 -13.26 -19.91 1.58
CA ILE A 496 -13.29 -19.23 0.27
C ILE A 496 -13.76 -20.11 -0.88
N ARG A 497 -13.61 -21.45 -0.77
CA ARG A 497 -14.19 -22.38 -1.76
C ARG A 497 -15.70 -22.42 -1.76
N LYS A 498 -16.34 -21.86 -0.71
CA LYS A 498 -17.80 -21.77 -0.61
C LYS A 498 -18.33 -20.36 -0.93
N GLY A 499 -17.48 -19.35 -0.78
CA GLY A 499 -17.80 -17.95 -1.03
C GLY A 499 -17.44 -17.53 -2.44
#